data_1282b58f58cea625d17bbd343d26d141
#
_entry.id   1282b58f58cea625d17bbd343d26d141
#
_cell.length_a   1.000
_cell.length_b   1.000
_cell.length_c   1.000
_cell.angle_alpha   90.00
_cell.angle_beta   90.00
_cell.angle_gamma   90.00
#
_symmetry.space_group_name_H-M   'P 1'
#
loop_
_entity.id
_entity.type
_entity.pdbx_description
1 polymer ?
#
loop_
_entity_poly.entity_id
_entity_poly.type
_entity_poly.pdbx_seq_one_letter_code
_entity_poly.pdbx_strand_id
1 'polypeptide(L)'
;ILVGFGLCLSDAQKKKVEEKIDEIMQVAMPWQTRYERIQNGTLSQEEPCNDAASELVKATGAKIYKIKSGEFKTYFAINTNCVKLADYITGSAGLDVLDVSGIVTPGSYYALLDDMFERRNTIVVSKTIYRN
;
A
#
# COMPACT_ATOMS: atom_id res chain seq x y z
N ILE A 1 -5.33 -11.26 -7.78
CA ILE A 1 -6.14 -11.01 -6.58
C ILE A 1 -5.45 -9.96 -5.72
N LEU A 2 -6.20 -8.94 -5.34
CA LEU A 2 -5.78 -7.92 -4.38
C LEU A 2 -6.59 -8.09 -3.11
N VAL A 3 -5.95 -7.85 -1.97
CA VAL A 3 -6.62 -7.90 -0.67
C VAL A 3 -6.41 -6.58 0.05
N GLY A 4 -7.50 -5.95 0.46
CA GLY A 4 -7.48 -4.72 1.24
C GLY A 4 -7.88 -5.00 2.69
N PHE A 5 -7.11 -4.44 3.62
CA PHE A 5 -7.44 -4.49 5.04
C PHE A 5 -7.84 -3.08 5.51
N GLY A 6 -8.99 -2.99 6.15
CA GLY A 6 -9.46 -1.73 6.73
C GLY A 6 -9.03 -1.61 8.17
N LEU A 7 -8.55 -0.42 8.52
CA LEU A 7 -8.10 -0.10 9.87
C LEU A 7 -9.08 0.88 10.52
N CYS A 8 -9.45 0.62 11.77
CA CYS A 8 -10.23 1.55 12.57
C CYS A 8 -9.29 2.37 13.43
N LEU A 9 -9.17 3.66 13.12
CA LEU A 9 -8.25 4.56 13.77
C LEU A 9 -9.01 5.68 14.51
N SER A 10 -8.49 6.09 15.66
CA SER A 10 -8.97 7.29 16.33
C SER A 10 -8.61 8.55 15.53
N ASP A 11 -9.21 9.68 15.84
CA ASP A 11 -8.89 10.94 15.16
C ASP A 11 -7.41 11.31 15.33
N ALA A 12 -6.84 11.08 16.51
CA ALA A 12 -5.42 11.31 16.76
C ALA A 12 -4.52 10.39 15.92
N GLN A 13 -4.88 9.12 15.79
CA GLN A 13 -4.15 8.17 14.94
C GLN A 13 -4.25 8.52 13.46
N LYS A 14 -5.45 8.90 13.00
CA LYS A 14 -5.65 9.37 11.61
C LYS A 14 -4.77 10.56 11.29
N LYS A 15 -4.69 11.51 12.21
CA LYS A 15 -3.86 12.70 12.05
C LYS A 15 -2.39 12.34 11.86
N LYS A 16 -1.88 11.42 12.67
CA LYS A 16 -0.49 10.95 12.56
C LYS A 16 -0.23 10.24 11.23
N VAL A 17 -1.16 9.41 10.79
CA VAL A 17 -1.07 8.73 9.49
C VAL A 17 -1.06 9.76 8.34
N GLU A 18 -1.97 10.73 8.39
CA GLU A 18 -2.06 11.79 7.37
C GLU A 18 -0.78 12.62 7.32
N GLU A 19 -0.18 12.95 8.46
CA GLU A 19 1.09 13.66 8.54
C GLU A 19 2.23 12.88 7.86
N LYS A 20 2.27 11.56 8.05
CA LYS A 20 3.25 10.70 7.38
C LYS A 20 3.03 10.61 5.88
N ILE A 21 1.78 10.51 5.45
CA ILE A 21 1.43 10.51 4.04
C ILE A 21 1.82 11.84 3.40
N ASP A 22 1.51 12.96 4.04
CA ASP A 22 1.86 14.30 3.54
C ASP A 22 3.38 14.46 3.40
N GLU A 23 4.15 13.95 4.36
CA GLU A 23 5.61 13.94 4.31
C GLU A 23 6.12 13.18 3.07
N ILE A 24 5.56 12.02 2.79
CA ILE A 24 5.93 11.21 1.62
C ILE A 24 5.50 11.91 0.33
N MET A 25 4.33 12.54 0.32
CA MET A 25 3.82 13.24 -0.85
C MET A 25 4.67 14.44 -1.27
N GLN A 26 5.47 15.01 -0.38
CA GLN A 26 6.41 16.07 -0.72
C GLN A 26 7.50 15.60 -1.69
N VAL A 27 7.83 14.33 -1.68
CA VAL A 27 8.84 13.73 -2.56
C VAL A 27 8.21 12.80 -3.61
N ALA A 28 6.92 12.88 -3.80
CA ALA A 28 6.17 12.07 -4.76
C ALA A 28 5.61 12.93 -5.90
N MET A 29 5.33 12.28 -7.02
CA MET A 29 4.66 12.91 -8.16
C MET A 29 3.56 11.98 -8.67
N PRO A 30 2.48 12.53 -9.28
CA PRO A 30 1.47 11.70 -9.89
C PRO A 30 2.07 10.79 -10.96
N TRP A 31 1.59 9.56 -11.01
CA TRP A 31 2.03 8.58 -11.99
C TRP A 31 0.82 7.89 -12.60
N GLN A 32 0.84 7.73 -13.92
CA GLN A 32 -0.20 6.99 -14.61
C GLN A 32 0.25 5.55 -14.83
N THR A 33 -0.61 4.60 -14.44
CA THR A 33 -0.37 3.17 -14.65
C THR A 33 -0.49 2.83 -16.14
N ARG A 34 -0.03 1.64 -16.50
CA ARG A 34 -0.19 1.12 -17.86
C ARG A 34 -1.66 1.10 -18.27
N TYR A 35 -2.55 0.67 -17.36
CA TYR A 35 -3.98 0.67 -17.60
C TYR A 35 -4.52 2.08 -17.95
N GLU A 36 -4.19 3.08 -17.14
CA GLU A 36 -4.62 4.47 -17.39
C GLU A 36 -4.05 5.00 -18.71
N ARG A 37 -2.82 4.69 -19.03
CA ARG A 37 -2.16 5.13 -20.26
C ARG A 37 -2.79 4.48 -21.50
N ILE A 38 -3.27 3.27 -21.41
CA ILE A 38 -4.03 2.61 -22.47
C ILE A 38 -5.40 3.30 -22.62
N GLN A 39 -6.09 3.56 -21.52
CA GLN A 39 -7.40 4.21 -21.52
C GLN A 39 -7.36 5.61 -22.13
N ASN A 40 -6.30 6.38 -21.90
CA ASN A 40 -6.17 7.73 -22.43
C ASN A 40 -5.50 7.78 -23.83
N GLY A 41 -5.18 6.64 -24.42
CA GLY A 41 -4.63 6.53 -25.77
C GLY A 41 -3.14 6.81 -25.91
N THR A 42 -2.40 6.97 -24.80
CA THR A 42 -0.94 7.25 -24.86
C THR A 42 -0.09 5.98 -24.96
N LEU A 43 -0.69 4.81 -24.77
CA LEU A 43 -0.01 3.51 -24.89
C LEU A 43 -0.91 2.55 -25.65
N SER A 44 -0.35 1.85 -26.65
CA SER A 44 -1.10 0.83 -27.38
C SER A 44 -1.29 -0.42 -26.53
N GLN A 45 -2.44 -1.08 -26.72
CA GLN A 45 -2.77 -2.29 -25.96
C GLN A 45 -2.20 -3.53 -26.69
N GLU A 46 -0.90 -3.77 -26.56
CA GLU A 46 -0.24 -4.95 -27.13
C GLU A 46 -0.14 -6.09 -26.12
N GLU A 47 -0.14 -5.76 -24.83
CA GLU A 47 -0.01 -6.74 -23.74
C GLU A 47 -1.05 -6.50 -22.65
N PRO A 48 -1.41 -7.55 -21.88
CA PRO A 48 -2.34 -7.41 -20.77
C PRO A 48 -1.83 -6.45 -19.69
N CYS A 49 -2.73 -5.67 -19.10
CA CYS A 49 -2.43 -4.82 -17.96
C CYS A 49 -2.62 -5.60 -16.67
N ASN A 50 -1.66 -6.47 -16.37
CA ASN A 50 -1.71 -7.34 -15.18
C ASN A 50 -0.67 -6.99 -14.11
N ASP A 51 0.02 -5.87 -14.27
CA ASP A 51 0.89 -5.36 -13.22
C ASP A 51 0.08 -4.91 -12.00
N ALA A 52 0.68 -4.98 -10.82
CA ALA A 52 -0.01 -4.72 -9.55
C ALA A 52 -0.65 -3.33 -9.49
N ALA A 53 0.03 -2.30 -9.99
CA ALA A 53 -0.51 -0.94 -9.99
C ALA A 53 -1.74 -0.81 -10.88
N SER A 54 -1.72 -1.39 -12.10
CA SER A 54 -2.87 -1.40 -13.00
C SER A 54 -4.05 -2.18 -12.39
N GLU A 55 -3.79 -3.30 -11.76
CA GLU A 55 -4.80 -4.09 -11.05
C GLU A 55 -5.47 -3.28 -9.92
N LEU A 56 -4.67 -2.56 -9.15
CA LEU A 56 -5.17 -1.72 -8.07
C LEU A 56 -6.07 -0.60 -8.60
N VAL A 57 -5.66 0.09 -9.66
CA VAL A 57 -6.47 1.16 -10.27
C VAL A 57 -7.78 0.61 -10.82
N LYS A 58 -7.75 -0.52 -11.53
CA LYS A 58 -8.97 -1.17 -12.05
C LYS A 58 -9.95 -1.52 -10.93
N ALA A 59 -9.43 -2.06 -9.83
CA ALA A 59 -10.27 -2.57 -8.74
C ALA A 59 -10.83 -1.45 -7.85
N THR A 60 -10.09 -0.36 -7.64
CA THR A 60 -10.38 0.62 -6.59
C THR A 60 -10.48 2.07 -7.07
N GLY A 61 -9.99 2.38 -8.28
CA GLY A 61 -9.86 3.76 -8.75
C GLY A 61 -8.79 4.55 -8.00
N ALA A 62 -7.87 3.88 -7.31
CA ALA A 62 -6.82 4.53 -6.55
C ALA A 62 -5.93 5.41 -7.42
N LYS A 63 -5.46 6.50 -6.85
CA LYS A 63 -4.45 7.37 -7.49
C LYS A 63 -3.06 6.82 -7.18
N ILE A 64 -2.22 6.75 -8.21
CA ILE A 64 -0.87 6.21 -8.09
C ILE A 64 0.14 7.34 -8.14
N TYR A 65 1.16 7.24 -7.31
CA TYR A 65 2.24 8.21 -7.21
C TYR A 65 3.58 7.51 -7.28
N LYS A 66 4.58 8.20 -7.82
CA LYS A 66 5.96 7.74 -7.85
C LYS A 66 6.78 8.55 -6.85
N ILE A 67 7.54 7.87 -6.00
CA ILE A 67 8.44 8.52 -5.05
C ILE A 67 9.73 8.88 -5.79
N LYS A 68 10.11 10.17 -5.75
CA LYS A 68 11.25 10.70 -6.52
C LYS A 68 12.57 10.68 -5.76
N SER A 69 12.53 10.73 -4.43
CA SER A 69 13.72 10.81 -3.60
C SER A 69 13.47 10.25 -2.21
N GLY A 70 14.55 10.07 -1.43
CA GLY A 70 14.47 9.54 -0.08
C GLY A 70 14.66 8.03 -0.03
N GLU A 71 14.54 7.46 1.16
CA GLU A 71 14.82 6.03 1.39
C GLU A 71 13.83 5.08 0.68
N PHE A 72 12.64 5.56 0.35
CA PHE A 72 11.62 4.77 -0.33
C PHE A 72 11.65 4.90 -1.86
N LYS A 73 12.62 5.63 -2.41
CA LYS A 73 12.73 5.84 -3.86
C LYS A 73 12.94 4.53 -4.62
N THR A 74 13.77 3.65 -4.08
CA THR A 74 14.12 2.39 -4.72
C THR A 74 13.25 1.26 -4.18
N TYR A 75 12.52 0.61 -5.08
CA TYR A 75 11.69 -0.54 -4.75
C TYR A 75 12.38 -1.82 -5.17
N PHE A 76 12.57 -2.72 -4.20
CA PHE A 76 13.08 -4.06 -4.44
C PHE A 76 12.02 -5.07 -4.00
N ALA A 77 11.50 -5.87 -4.93
CA ALA A 77 10.48 -6.86 -4.64
C ALA A 77 10.94 -7.95 -3.66
N ILE A 78 12.24 -8.17 -3.58
CA ILE A 78 12.82 -9.22 -2.73
C ILE A 78 13.12 -8.70 -1.33
N ASN A 79 13.26 -7.39 -1.15
CA ASN A 79 13.51 -6.84 0.16
C ASN A 79 12.23 -6.20 0.73
N THR A 80 12.32 -5.68 1.92
CA THR A 80 11.18 -5.26 2.72
C THR A 80 10.74 -3.81 2.49
N ASN A 81 11.13 -3.16 1.38
CA ASN A 81 10.85 -1.73 1.18
C ASN A 81 9.35 -1.40 1.14
N CYS A 82 8.53 -2.23 0.51
CA CYS A 82 7.08 -2.00 0.51
C CYS A 82 6.48 -2.16 1.92
N VAL A 83 6.96 -3.12 2.68
CA VAL A 83 6.54 -3.33 4.07
C VAL A 83 7.05 -2.18 4.94
N LYS A 84 8.29 -1.71 4.73
CA LYS A 84 8.83 -0.55 5.45
C LYS A 84 8.02 0.71 5.19
N LEU A 85 7.60 0.95 3.96
CA LEU A 85 6.76 2.10 3.64
C LEU A 85 5.40 2.00 4.33
N ALA A 86 4.75 0.85 4.24
CA ALA A 86 3.47 0.63 4.91
C ALA A 86 3.62 0.79 6.43
N ASP A 87 4.66 0.22 7.01
CA ASP A 87 4.93 0.31 8.44
C ASP A 87 5.27 1.73 8.89
N TYR A 88 6.02 2.47 8.09
CA TYR A 88 6.32 3.88 8.34
C TYR A 88 5.04 4.72 8.48
N ILE A 89 4.06 4.44 7.64
CA ILE A 89 2.78 5.13 7.67
C ILE A 89 1.90 4.62 8.83
N THR A 90 1.67 3.33 8.90
CA THR A 90 0.74 2.73 9.87
C THR A 90 1.32 2.59 11.27
N GLY A 91 2.65 2.51 11.38
CA GLY A 91 3.34 2.49 12.66
C GLY A 91 3.07 3.74 13.50
N SER A 92 2.87 4.89 12.84
CA SER A 92 2.49 6.12 13.53
C SER A 92 1.13 6.02 14.22
N ALA A 93 0.28 5.10 13.77
CA ALA A 93 -1.02 4.81 14.38
C ALA A 93 -0.95 3.64 15.37
N GLY A 94 0.23 3.10 15.64
CA GLY A 94 0.43 2.00 16.58
C GLY A 94 0.53 0.61 15.95
N LEU A 95 0.42 0.49 14.63
CA LEU A 95 0.61 -0.78 13.92
C LEU A 95 2.08 -0.91 13.50
N ASP A 96 2.97 -0.95 14.48
CA ASP A 96 4.42 -1.07 14.26
C ASP A 96 4.82 -2.54 14.28
N VAL A 97 4.95 -3.11 13.10
CA VAL A 97 5.22 -4.53 12.90
C VAL A 97 6.72 -4.84 12.85
N LEU A 98 7.51 -3.89 12.34
CA LEU A 98 8.95 -4.10 12.15
C LEU A 98 9.72 -4.09 13.47
N ASP A 99 9.15 -3.49 14.49
CA ASP A 99 9.76 -3.41 15.82
C ASP A 99 9.88 -4.80 16.49
N VAL A 100 9.15 -5.79 16.00
CA VAL A 100 9.02 -7.09 16.66
C VAL A 100 9.99 -8.15 16.13
N SER A 101 10.41 -8.08 14.85
CA SER A 101 11.10 -9.21 14.24
C SER A 101 12.26 -8.89 13.30
N GLY A 102 12.57 -7.64 13.05
CA GLY A 102 13.69 -7.22 12.20
C GLY A 102 13.48 -7.37 10.70
N ILE A 103 12.99 -8.50 10.21
CA ILE A 103 12.74 -8.73 8.79
C ILE A 103 11.31 -9.23 8.59
N VAL A 104 10.47 -8.42 7.93
CA VAL A 104 9.09 -8.78 7.60
C VAL A 104 8.95 -8.78 6.09
N THR A 105 8.59 -9.92 5.51
CA THR A 105 8.29 -10.04 4.09
C THR A 105 6.86 -9.58 3.81
N PRO A 106 6.51 -9.23 2.55
CA PRO A 106 5.11 -8.94 2.20
C PRO A 106 4.15 -10.07 2.59
N GLY A 107 4.57 -11.33 2.44
CA GLY A 107 3.75 -12.48 2.83
C GLY A 107 3.53 -12.58 4.33
N SER A 108 4.55 -12.33 5.14
CA SER A 108 4.41 -12.34 6.60
C SER A 108 3.62 -11.13 7.10
N TYR A 109 3.73 -9.99 6.44
CA TYR A 109 2.92 -8.80 6.73
C TYR A 109 1.44 -9.07 6.46
N TYR A 110 1.13 -9.69 5.32
CA TYR A 110 -0.22 -10.14 5.00
C TYR A 110 -0.76 -11.09 6.08
N ALA A 111 0.04 -12.10 6.44
CA ALA A 111 -0.37 -13.09 7.44
C ALA A 111 -0.67 -12.45 8.79
N LEU A 112 0.10 -11.44 9.18
CA LEU A 112 -0.15 -10.70 10.42
C LEU A 112 -1.48 -9.93 10.36
N LEU A 113 -1.71 -9.20 9.27
CA LEU A 113 -2.96 -8.44 9.11
C LEU A 113 -4.17 -9.36 9.07
N ASP A 114 -4.05 -10.50 8.40
CA ASP A 114 -5.10 -11.50 8.32
C ASP A 114 -5.40 -12.12 9.70
N ASP A 115 -4.35 -12.44 10.47
CA ASP A 115 -4.49 -12.92 11.84
C ASP A 115 -5.18 -11.88 12.73
N MET A 116 -4.78 -10.61 12.61
CA MET A 116 -5.42 -9.52 13.37
C MET A 116 -6.89 -9.37 13.01
N PHE A 117 -7.24 -9.51 11.73
CA PHE A 117 -8.62 -9.48 11.29
C PHE A 117 -9.43 -10.65 11.88
N GLU A 118 -8.87 -11.85 11.86
CA GLU A 118 -9.54 -13.05 12.39
C GLU A 118 -9.76 -12.97 13.90
N ARG A 119 -8.89 -12.32 14.64
CA ARG A 119 -9.04 -12.13 16.09
C ARG A 119 -10.20 -11.21 16.45
N ARG A 120 -10.64 -10.34 15.56
CA ARG A 120 -11.78 -9.41 15.71
C ARG A 120 -11.70 -8.41 16.87
N ASN A 121 -10.57 -8.33 17.53
CA ASN A 121 -10.36 -7.44 18.68
C ASN A 121 -9.12 -6.57 18.48
N THR A 122 -8.86 -6.17 17.22
CA THR A 122 -7.71 -5.36 16.83
C THR A 122 -8.17 -4.18 16.00
N ILE A 123 -7.23 -3.33 15.60
CA ILE A 123 -7.54 -2.20 14.70
C ILE A 123 -7.87 -2.64 13.28
N VAL A 124 -7.56 -3.89 12.91
CA VAL A 124 -7.93 -4.44 11.59
C VAL A 124 -9.37 -4.93 11.66
N VAL A 125 -10.27 -4.18 11.05
CA VAL A 125 -11.73 -4.39 11.19
C VAL A 125 -12.40 -4.93 9.94
N SER A 126 -11.73 -4.88 8.79
CA SER A 126 -12.32 -5.38 7.55
C SER A 126 -11.26 -5.98 6.64
N LYS A 127 -11.72 -6.88 5.77
CA LYS A 127 -10.91 -7.51 4.74
C LYS A 127 -11.74 -7.56 3.46
N THR A 128 -11.22 -7.00 2.39
CA THR A 128 -11.88 -6.99 1.09
C THR A 128 -11.02 -7.70 0.06
N ILE A 129 -11.59 -8.65 -0.66
CA ILE A 129 -10.90 -9.38 -1.72
C ILE A 129 -11.39 -8.84 -3.06
N TYR A 130 -10.45 -8.28 -3.85
CA TYR A 130 -10.73 -7.78 -5.19
C TYR A 130 -10.34 -8.85 -6.20
N ARG A 131 -11.31 -9.33 -6.95
CA ARG A 131 -11.13 -10.34 -7.98
C ARG A 131 -11.29 -9.71 -9.36
N ASN A 132 -10.49 -10.16 -10.30
CA ASN A 132 -10.58 -9.74 -11.69
C ASN A 132 -11.54 -10.64 -12.46
#